data_35c3f2707f5f4c36910c9579d336d615
#
_entry.id   35c3f2707f5f4c36910c9579d336d615
#
_cell.length_a   1.000
_cell.length_b   1.000
_cell.length_c   1.000
_cell.angle_alpha   90.00
_cell.angle_beta   90.00
_cell.angle_gamma   90.00
#
_symmetry.space_group_name_H-M   'P 1'
#
loop_
_entity.id
_entity.type
_entity.pdbx_description
1 polymer ?
#
loop_
_entity_poly.entity_id
_entity_poly.type
_entity_poly.pdbx_seq_one_letter_code
_entity_poly.pdbx_strand_id
1 'polypeptide(L)'
;MKKLMSLFLVLVVLLTAISAVSADDYKVGVILVHDENSGYDQAHIEGVQGAFEALGLSTDNLIFKYNIPETEECYDAAVDLAEQGCGLIISDSYGHQAYMEQAASEYPEVQFIASTGDTAWKSGLDNFSNMFPHTYESRYVSGVVAGMKLKELLDAGTITDPYVGYVGAYPYAEVVSGYTGFFLGIRSIVPDAHMDVQYTNSWYDPIAEAEAANALMARGCVIIGQHADSTGAPSAIQAVKDEGSVVYSVGYNIDMRSVAPTAALTSAQNVWAALYTPMIQYYINGEDLPTDYSVGYAHDGVKISDLGVECAEGTAEAVDAAIAGIKDGTLNIFDTANFTVNGETVTQFYALDSDGDWQNDTVEAIVDGIFHESEAMSAPYFSLRIDGITELTNE
;
A
#
# COMPACT_ATOMS: atom_id res chain seq x y z
N MET A 1 -76.34 -34.21 -4.88
CA MET A 1 -75.54 -33.64 -5.99
C MET A 1 -74.66 -32.55 -5.40
N LYS A 2 -73.42 -32.88 -5.11
CA LYS A 2 -72.44 -31.94 -4.50
C LYS A 2 -71.46 -31.56 -5.60
N LYS A 3 -71.42 -30.25 -5.94
CA LYS A 3 -70.48 -29.70 -6.90
C LYS A 3 -69.14 -29.47 -6.18
N LEU A 4 -68.11 -30.18 -6.57
CA LEU A 4 -66.73 -29.84 -6.24
C LEU A 4 -66.28 -28.65 -7.08
N MET A 5 -65.92 -27.57 -6.38
CA MET A 5 -65.22 -26.43 -6.98
C MET A 5 -63.72 -26.61 -6.78
N SER A 6 -62.98 -26.95 -7.86
CA SER A 6 -61.54 -27.01 -7.87
C SER A 6 -60.98 -25.59 -7.93
N LEU A 7 -60.27 -25.20 -6.88
CA LEU A 7 -59.49 -23.99 -6.82
C LEU A 7 -58.12 -24.26 -7.44
N PHE A 8 -57.83 -23.75 -8.65
CA PHE A 8 -56.52 -23.74 -9.27
C PHE A 8 -55.70 -22.60 -8.66
N LEU A 9 -54.76 -22.96 -7.80
CA LEU A 9 -53.75 -22.01 -7.29
C LEU A 9 -52.65 -21.86 -8.35
N VAL A 10 -52.65 -20.77 -9.10
CA VAL A 10 -51.55 -20.46 -10.00
C VAL A 10 -50.42 -19.83 -9.16
N LEU A 11 -49.40 -20.65 -8.89
CA LEU A 11 -48.15 -20.19 -8.29
C LEU A 11 -47.35 -19.46 -9.39
N VAL A 12 -47.39 -18.14 -9.43
CA VAL A 12 -46.49 -17.34 -10.26
C VAL A 12 -45.14 -17.30 -9.56
N VAL A 13 -44.24 -18.20 -9.95
CA VAL A 13 -42.82 -18.08 -9.60
C VAL A 13 -42.23 -16.95 -10.47
N LEU A 14 -42.07 -15.78 -9.89
CA LEU A 14 -41.18 -14.77 -10.47
C LEU A 14 -39.74 -15.33 -10.40
N LEU A 15 -39.30 -15.99 -11.44
CA LEU A 15 -37.87 -16.14 -11.69
C LEU A 15 -37.36 -14.72 -12.06
N THR A 16 -36.77 -14.03 -11.12
CA THR A 16 -35.81 -12.98 -11.43
C THR A 16 -34.65 -13.71 -12.14
N ALA A 17 -34.64 -13.66 -13.46
CA ALA A 17 -33.46 -14.03 -14.23
C ALA A 17 -32.36 -13.03 -13.82
N ILE A 18 -31.49 -13.46 -12.91
CA ILE A 18 -30.16 -12.87 -12.81
C ILE A 18 -29.55 -13.19 -14.16
N SER A 19 -29.51 -12.24 -15.06
CA SER A 19 -28.74 -12.34 -16.29
C SER A 19 -27.29 -12.43 -15.82
N ALA A 20 -26.73 -13.66 -15.82
CA ALA A 20 -25.29 -13.79 -15.75
C ALA A 20 -24.75 -13.01 -16.97
N VAL A 21 -24.12 -11.87 -16.71
CA VAL A 21 -23.45 -11.09 -17.74
C VAL A 21 -22.40 -12.03 -18.33
N SER A 22 -22.26 -12.07 -19.63
CA SER A 22 -21.26 -12.92 -20.30
C SER A 22 -19.87 -12.42 -19.90
N ALA A 23 -18.90 -13.32 -19.71
CA ALA A 23 -17.51 -12.93 -19.41
C ALA A 23 -16.89 -11.99 -20.46
N ASP A 24 -17.49 -11.88 -21.64
CA ASP A 24 -17.10 -10.96 -22.73
C ASP A 24 -17.69 -9.54 -22.58
N ASP A 25 -18.61 -9.32 -21.65
CA ASP A 25 -19.33 -8.03 -21.53
C ASP A 25 -18.77 -7.12 -20.41
N TYR A 26 -17.78 -7.59 -19.60
CA TYR A 26 -17.19 -6.79 -18.54
C TYR A 26 -16.07 -5.90 -19.06
N LYS A 27 -16.25 -4.59 -18.94
CA LYS A 27 -15.16 -3.63 -19.14
C LYS A 27 -14.75 -3.01 -17.83
N VAL A 28 -13.45 -2.96 -17.61
CA VAL A 28 -12.84 -2.31 -16.45
C VAL A 28 -11.93 -1.20 -16.94
N GLY A 29 -12.17 0.01 -16.43
CA GLY A 29 -11.33 1.17 -16.64
C GLY A 29 -10.30 1.30 -15.52
N VAL A 30 -9.07 1.68 -15.86
CA VAL A 30 -7.99 1.90 -14.88
C VAL A 30 -7.33 3.25 -15.17
N ILE A 31 -7.33 4.12 -14.17
CA ILE A 31 -6.75 5.46 -14.22
C ILE A 31 -5.44 5.43 -13.43
N LEU A 32 -4.34 5.76 -14.08
CA LEU A 32 -2.99 5.73 -13.54
C LEU A 32 -2.41 7.14 -13.50
N VAL A 33 -1.79 7.50 -12.38
CA VAL A 33 -1.21 8.86 -12.19
C VAL A 33 0.01 9.08 -13.07
N HIS A 34 0.76 8.01 -13.36
CA HIS A 34 1.87 8.03 -14.32
C HIS A 34 1.69 6.91 -15.38
N ASP A 35 2.77 6.20 -15.68
CA ASP A 35 2.79 5.08 -16.64
C ASP A 35 3.71 3.95 -16.12
N GLU A 36 4.01 2.97 -16.97
CA GLU A 36 4.83 1.80 -16.64
C GLU A 36 6.28 2.13 -16.24
N ASN A 37 6.73 3.36 -16.34
CA ASN A 37 8.06 3.78 -15.87
C ASN A 37 8.08 4.07 -14.37
N SER A 38 6.92 4.34 -13.77
CA SER A 38 6.76 4.38 -12.32
C SER A 38 6.62 2.96 -11.77
N GLY A 39 7.41 2.59 -10.76
CA GLY A 39 7.31 1.27 -10.14
C GLY A 39 5.97 1.02 -9.47
N TYR A 40 5.32 2.06 -8.97
CA TYR A 40 3.99 1.99 -8.37
C TYR A 40 2.91 1.69 -9.42
N ASP A 41 2.83 2.49 -10.48
CA ASP A 41 1.86 2.29 -11.57
C ASP A 41 2.08 0.94 -12.28
N GLN A 42 3.34 0.53 -12.48
CA GLN A 42 3.67 -0.78 -13.04
C GLN A 42 3.13 -1.92 -12.18
N ALA A 43 3.23 -1.81 -10.84
CA ALA A 43 2.67 -2.81 -9.93
C ALA A 43 1.13 -2.87 -9.99
N HIS A 44 0.44 -1.74 -10.21
CA HIS A 44 -1.00 -1.70 -10.45
C HIS A 44 -1.38 -2.34 -11.79
N ILE A 45 -0.65 -2.04 -12.87
CA ILE A 45 -0.86 -2.64 -14.19
C ILE A 45 -0.73 -4.16 -14.12
N GLU A 46 0.37 -4.66 -13.54
CA GLU A 46 0.60 -6.11 -13.36
C GLU A 46 -0.48 -6.73 -12.47
N GLY A 47 -0.90 -6.01 -11.42
CA GLY A 47 -1.93 -6.45 -10.49
C GLY A 47 -3.28 -6.67 -11.14
N VAL A 48 -3.78 -5.70 -11.91
CA VAL A 48 -5.08 -5.82 -12.57
C VAL A 48 -5.05 -6.84 -13.72
N GLN A 49 -3.94 -6.91 -14.46
CA GLN A 49 -3.75 -7.93 -15.50
C GLN A 49 -3.71 -9.34 -14.88
N GLY A 50 -2.98 -9.51 -13.76
CA GLY A 50 -2.94 -10.78 -13.02
C GLY A 50 -4.30 -11.19 -12.47
N ALA A 51 -5.12 -10.23 -12.01
CA ALA A 51 -6.49 -10.50 -11.59
C ALA A 51 -7.37 -10.97 -12.77
N PHE A 52 -7.25 -10.37 -13.93
CA PHE A 52 -7.96 -10.79 -15.14
C PHE A 52 -7.55 -12.19 -15.57
N GLU A 53 -6.25 -12.52 -15.54
CA GLU A 53 -5.77 -13.86 -15.83
C GLU A 53 -6.33 -14.89 -14.83
N ALA A 54 -6.28 -14.59 -13.52
CA ALA A 54 -6.80 -15.46 -12.47
C ALA A 54 -8.30 -15.74 -12.59
N LEU A 55 -9.07 -14.76 -13.07
CA LEU A 55 -10.52 -14.85 -13.28
C LEU A 55 -10.89 -15.39 -14.67
N GLY A 56 -9.91 -15.63 -15.56
CA GLY A 56 -10.13 -16.11 -16.93
C GLY A 56 -10.81 -15.06 -17.83
N LEU A 57 -10.60 -13.77 -17.55
CA LEU A 57 -11.14 -12.64 -18.32
C LEU A 57 -10.19 -12.24 -19.45
N SER A 58 -10.74 -11.68 -20.53
CA SER A 58 -9.92 -11.12 -21.61
C SER A 58 -9.39 -9.73 -21.22
N THR A 59 -8.08 -9.54 -21.36
CA THR A 59 -7.45 -8.23 -21.18
C THR A 59 -7.87 -7.19 -22.24
N ASP A 60 -8.53 -7.63 -23.34
CA ASP A 60 -9.16 -6.71 -24.30
C ASP A 60 -10.27 -5.84 -23.66
N ASN A 61 -10.76 -6.25 -22.49
CA ASN A 61 -11.77 -5.53 -21.73
C ASN A 61 -11.17 -4.58 -20.67
N LEU A 62 -9.84 -4.47 -20.59
CA LEU A 62 -9.13 -3.48 -19.77
C LEU A 62 -8.84 -2.22 -20.60
N ILE A 63 -9.26 -1.06 -20.06
CA ILE A 63 -9.00 0.23 -20.69
C ILE A 63 -8.17 1.07 -19.72
N PHE A 64 -6.92 1.37 -20.09
CA PHE A 64 -6.02 2.18 -19.28
C PHE A 64 -6.03 3.65 -19.71
N LYS A 65 -5.99 4.54 -18.72
CA LYS A 65 -5.71 5.96 -18.86
C LYS A 65 -4.42 6.25 -18.10
N TYR A 66 -3.39 6.65 -18.81
CA TYR A 66 -2.05 6.91 -18.28
C TYR A 66 -1.80 8.40 -18.09
N ASN A 67 -0.91 8.74 -17.16
CA ASN A 67 -0.47 10.11 -16.91
C ASN A 67 -1.65 11.06 -16.60
N ILE A 68 -2.61 10.59 -15.81
CA ILE A 68 -3.75 11.37 -15.36
C ILE A 68 -3.38 12.02 -14.01
N PRO A 69 -3.20 13.34 -13.95
CA PRO A 69 -2.80 13.99 -12.71
C PRO A 69 -3.92 13.97 -11.67
N GLU A 70 -3.56 14.24 -10.42
CA GLU A 70 -4.47 14.34 -9.27
C GLU A 70 -5.28 15.65 -9.31
N THR A 71 -5.97 15.89 -10.42
CA THR A 71 -6.74 17.09 -10.74
C THR A 71 -8.09 16.73 -11.38
N GLU A 72 -8.87 17.75 -11.81
CA GLU A 72 -10.15 17.55 -12.53
C GLU A 72 -10.02 16.62 -13.76
N GLU A 73 -8.81 16.46 -14.32
CA GLU A 73 -8.57 15.51 -15.43
C GLU A 73 -8.87 14.05 -15.03
N CYS A 74 -8.78 13.73 -13.73
CA CYS A 74 -9.18 12.41 -13.22
C CYS A 74 -10.70 12.21 -13.32
N TYR A 75 -11.50 13.23 -13.00
CA TYR A 75 -12.95 13.19 -13.21
C TYR A 75 -13.30 13.01 -14.69
N ASP A 76 -12.68 13.79 -15.58
CA ASP A 76 -12.89 13.67 -17.02
C ASP A 76 -12.55 12.27 -17.55
N ALA A 77 -11.45 11.68 -17.04
CA ALA A 77 -11.04 10.33 -17.40
C ALA A 77 -12.04 9.27 -16.89
N ALA A 78 -12.56 9.43 -15.67
CA ALA A 78 -13.56 8.55 -15.09
C ALA A 78 -14.88 8.59 -15.87
N VAL A 79 -15.35 9.79 -16.24
CA VAL A 79 -16.54 9.99 -17.06
C VAL A 79 -16.34 9.36 -18.45
N ASP A 80 -15.20 9.60 -19.10
CA ASP A 80 -14.92 9.02 -20.42
C ASP A 80 -14.91 7.47 -20.38
N LEU A 81 -14.38 6.86 -19.31
CA LEU A 81 -14.42 5.40 -19.12
C LEU A 81 -15.85 4.89 -18.89
N ALA A 82 -16.66 5.59 -18.11
CA ALA A 82 -18.07 5.26 -17.89
C ALA A 82 -18.85 5.32 -19.22
N GLU A 83 -18.66 6.38 -20.02
CA GLU A 83 -19.27 6.53 -21.34
C GLU A 83 -18.80 5.47 -22.36
N GLN A 84 -17.58 4.93 -22.21
CA GLN A 84 -17.10 3.78 -22.98
C GLN A 84 -17.70 2.45 -22.55
N GLY A 85 -18.55 2.46 -21.51
CA GLY A 85 -19.26 1.30 -20.98
C GLY A 85 -18.45 0.48 -19.98
N CYS A 86 -17.45 1.07 -19.31
CA CYS A 86 -16.82 0.45 -18.13
C CYS A 86 -17.82 0.41 -17.00
N GLY A 87 -18.09 -0.77 -16.47
CA GLY A 87 -18.98 -0.94 -15.32
C GLY A 87 -18.22 -0.97 -13.98
N LEU A 88 -16.89 -1.02 -14.03
CA LEU A 88 -15.98 -0.85 -12.90
C LEU A 88 -14.85 0.08 -13.34
N ILE A 89 -14.57 1.11 -12.55
CA ILE A 89 -13.49 2.07 -12.79
C ILE A 89 -12.62 2.16 -11.54
N ILE A 90 -11.32 2.03 -11.73
CA ILE A 90 -10.32 1.97 -10.66
C ILE A 90 -9.32 3.10 -10.88
N SER A 91 -8.95 3.83 -9.82
CA SER A 91 -7.82 4.76 -9.84
C SER A 91 -6.75 4.34 -8.83
N ASP A 92 -5.50 4.67 -9.09
CA ASP A 92 -4.37 4.22 -8.29
C ASP A 92 -3.84 5.24 -7.29
N SER A 93 -4.15 6.53 -7.42
CA SER A 93 -3.53 7.59 -6.62
C SER A 93 -4.45 8.20 -5.57
N TYR A 94 -3.86 8.62 -4.44
CA TYR A 94 -4.58 9.22 -3.31
C TYR A 94 -5.37 10.47 -3.72
N GLY A 95 -4.77 11.36 -4.49
CA GLY A 95 -5.44 12.60 -4.91
C GLY A 95 -6.52 12.41 -5.98
N HIS A 96 -6.66 11.21 -6.56
CA HIS A 96 -7.76 10.88 -7.47
C HIS A 96 -9.11 10.73 -6.76
N GLN A 97 -9.12 10.37 -5.45
CA GLN A 97 -10.33 9.93 -4.76
C GLN A 97 -11.50 10.93 -4.81
N ALA A 98 -11.24 12.23 -4.62
CA ALA A 98 -12.30 13.25 -4.64
C ALA A 98 -12.99 13.34 -6.01
N TYR A 99 -12.26 13.16 -7.08
CA TYR A 99 -12.75 13.15 -8.45
C TYR A 99 -13.48 11.85 -8.79
N MET A 100 -13.00 10.73 -8.27
CA MET A 100 -13.68 9.43 -8.37
C MET A 100 -15.00 9.41 -7.61
N GLU A 101 -15.04 9.98 -6.40
CA GLU A 101 -16.26 10.14 -5.60
C GLU A 101 -17.28 11.04 -6.32
N GLN A 102 -16.82 12.13 -6.93
CA GLN A 102 -17.69 12.99 -7.76
C GLN A 102 -18.28 12.18 -8.92
N ALA A 103 -17.48 11.45 -9.69
CA ALA A 103 -17.96 10.62 -10.80
C ALA A 103 -18.94 9.53 -10.30
N ALA A 104 -18.66 8.89 -9.17
CA ALA A 104 -19.53 7.89 -8.56
C ALA A 104 -20.93 8.45 -8.22
N SER A 105 -20.99 9.69 -7.76
CA SER A 105 -22.27 10.36 -7.46
C SER A 105 -23.14 10.62 -8.70
N GLU A 106 -22.53 10.74 -9.88
CA GLU A 106 -23.20 11.04 -11.15
C GLU A 106 -23.52 9.79 -11.97
N TYR A 107 -22.79 8.68 -11.76
CA TYR A 107 -22.92 7.40 -12.47
C TYR A 107 -23.24 6.26 -11.49
N PRO A 108 -24.44 6.25 -10.87
CA PRO A 108 -24.78 5.28 -9.81
C PRO A 108 -24.80 3.81 -10.27
N GLU A 109 -24.84 3.55 -11.58
CA GLU A 109 -24.78 2.20 -12.15
C GLU A 109 -23.36 1.67 -12.38
N VAL A 110 -22.33 2.52 -12.22
CA VAL A 110 -20.92 2.18 -12.36
C VAL A 110 -20.29 2.05 -10.98
N GLN A 111 -19.47 1.04 -10.76
CA GLN A 111 -18.70 0.87 -9.53
C GLN A 111 -17.36 1.62 -9.64
N PHE A 112 -16.97 2.31 -8.58
CA PHE A 112 -15.73 3.08 -8.53
C PHE A 112 -14.87 2.61 -7.35
N ILE A 113 -13.58 2.42 -7.60
CA ILE A 113 -12.59 2.10 -6.58
C ILE A 113 -11.48 3.15 -6.63
N ALA A 114 -11.33 3.93 -5.57
CA ALA A 114 -10.15 4.76 -5.37
C ALA A 114 -9.17 3.96 -4.49
N SER A 115 -8.14 3.36 -5.13
CA SER A 115 -7.05 2.74 -4.39
C SER A 115 -6.32 3.82 -3.59
N THR A 116 -5.87 3.53 -2.39
CA THR A 116 -5.26 4.51 -1.46
C THR A 116 -6.21 5.57 -0.89
N GLY A 117 -7.47 5.61 -1.32
CA GLY A 117 -8.45 6.56 -0.80
C GLY A 117 -8.87 6.27 0.65
N ASP A 118 -9.40 7.28 1.32
CA ASP A 118 -9.79 7.24 2.74
C ASP A 118 -11.18 7.85 3.01
N THR A 119 -12.01 8.06 1.97
CA THR A 119 -13.30 8.75 2.10
C THR A 119 -14.53 7.87 1.88
N ALA A 120 -14.37 6.64 1.37
CA ALA A 120 -15.50 5.78 1.03
C ALA A 120 -16.43 5.54 2.23
N TRP A 121 -15.89 5.30 3.42
CA TRP A 121 -16.66 5.06 4.64
C TRP A 121 -17.61 6.22 5.03
N LYS A 122 -17.34 7.46 4.59
CA LYS A 122 -18.15 8.65 4.87
C LYS A 122 -18.84 9.26 3.65
N SER A 123 -18.58 8.75 2.44
CA SER A 123 -19.16 9.28 1.19
C SER A 123 -20.69 9.14 1.11
N GLY A 124 -21.24 8.09 1.73
CA GLY A 124 -22.65 7.73 1.62
C GLY A 124 -23.06 7.18 0.25
N LEU A 125 -22.09 6.77 -0.58
CA LEU A 125 -22.30 6.20 -1.90
C LEU A 125 -22.14 4.68 -1.84
N ASP A 126 -23.13 3.95 -2.36
CA ASP A 126 -23.11 2.48 -2.40
C ASP A 126 -22.19 1.91 -3.51
N ASN A 127 -21.77 2.76 -4.45
CA ASN A 127 -20.94 2.41 -5.62
C ASN A 127 -19.53 2.99 -5.56
N PHE A 128 -19.07 3.41 -4.38
CA PHE A 128 -17.72 3.94 -4.16
C PHE A 128 -17.00 3.19 -3.05
N SER A 129 -15.82 2.68 -3.37
CA SER A 129 -15.00 1.86 -2.47
C SER A 129 -13.57 2.36 -2.40
N ASN A 130 -12.91 2.10 -1.27
CA ASN A 130 -11.46 2.24 -1.15
C ASN A 130 -10.81 0.87 -0.97
N MET A 131 -9.54 0.74 -1.33
CA MET A 131 -8.74 -0.44 -1.04
C MET A 131 -7.26 -0.08 -0.92
N PHE A 132 -6.58 -0.71 0.03
CA PHE A 132 -5.14 -0.58 0.19
C PHE A 132 -4.56 -1.81 0.90
N PRO A 133 -3.38 -2.33 0.52
CA PRO A 133 -2.78 -3.47 1.22
C PRO A 133 -2.17 -3.05 2.56
N HIS A 134 -1.94 -4.02 3.45
CA HIS A 134 -1.18 -3.82 4.69
C HIS A 134 0.31 -3.59 4.40
N THR A 135 0.63 -2.51 3.67
CA THR A 135 1.99 -2.20 3.24
C THR A 135 2.97 -2.16 4.41
N TYR A 136 2.53 -1.69 5.60
CA TYR A 136 3.32 -1.67 6.82
C TYR A 136 3.88 -3.06 7.20
N GLU A 137 3.21 -4.16 6.86
CA GLU A 137 3.70 -5.51 7.12
C GLU A 137 4.94 -5.83 6.27
N SER A 138 4.90 -5.56 4.95
CA SER A 138 6.09 -5.75 4.09
C SER A 138 7.21 -4.77 4.44
N ARG A 139 6.87 -3.56 4.91
CA ARG A 139 7.83 -2.60 5.45
C ARG A 139 8.53 -3.15 6.69
N TYR A 140 7.78 -3.71 7.64
CA TYR A 140 8.38 -4.34 8.82
C TYR A 140 9.33 -5.47 8.44
N VAL A 141 8.91 -6.38 7.56
CA VAL A 141 9.73 -7.52 7.12
C VAL A 141 10.98 -7.03 6.39
N SER A 142 10.87 -6.02 5.52
CA SER A 142 12.03 -5.40 4.88
C SER A 142 12.94 -4.67 5.89
N GLY A 143 12.36 -4.16 6.97
CA GLY A 143 13.09 -3.62 8.11
C GLY A 143 13.89 -4.70 8.86
N VAL A 144 13.35 -5.92 9.01
CA VAL A 144 14.09 -7.07 9.56
C VAL A 144 15.31 -7.38 8.70
N VAL A 145 15.16 -7.38 7.35
CA VAL A 145 16.30 -7.57 6.44
C VAL A 145 17.37 -6.49 6.65
N ALA A 146 16.96 -5.22 6.72
CA ALA A 146 17.85 -4.10 7.01
C ALA A 146 18.52 -4.24 8.37
N GLY A 147 17.78 -4.63 9.41
CA GLY A 147 18.29 -4.83 10.77
C GLY A 147 19.34 -5.93 10.84
N MET A 148 19.15 -7.04 10.11
CA MET A 148 20.14 -8.13 10.02
C MET A 148 21.45 -7.64 9.40
N LYS A 149 21.38 -6.85 8.33
CA LYS A 149 22.58 -6.25 7.71
C LYS A 149 23.24 -5.22 8.63
N LEU A 150 22.43 -4.37 9.28
CA LEU A 150 22.93 -3.37 10.23
C LEU A 150 23.67 -4.03 11.40
N LYS A 151 23.11 -5.14 11.93
CA LYS A 151 23.75 -5.94 12.98
C LYS A 151 25.07 -6.55 12.51
N GLU A 152 25.13 -7.12 11.31
CA GLU A 152 26.38 -7.66 10.74
C GLU A 152 27.48 -6.60 10.68
N LEU A 153 27.16 -5.39 10.22
CA LEU A 153 28.11 -4.26 10.12
C LEU A 153 28.61 -3.80 11.50
N LEU A 154 27.74 -3.78 12.50
CA LEU A 154 28.10 -3.45 13.90
C LEU A 154 28.98 -4.53 14.52
N ASP A 155 28.62 -5.80 14.39
CA ASP A 155 29.36 -6.95 14.95
C ASP A 155 30.76 -7.06 14.31
N ALA A 156 30.89 -6.71 13.03
CA ALA A 156 32.18 -6.66 12.33
C ALA A 156 33.02 -5.41 12.71
N GLY A 157 32.44 -4.45 13.43
CA GLY A 157 33.09 -3.17 13.73
C GLY A 157 33.28 -2.29 12.50
N THR A 158 32.56 -2.54 11.41
CA THR A 158 32.59 -1.74 10.17
C THR A 158 31.94 -0.37 10.40
N ILE A 159 30.91 -0.33 11.26
CA ILE A 159 30.24 0.85 11.74
C ILE A 159 30.16 0.82 13.27
N THR A 160 29.93 1.98 13.89
CA THR A 160 29.75 2.11 15.34
C THR A 160 28.40 2.76 15.70
N ASP A 161 27.73 3.34 14.73
CA ASP A 161 26.46 4.01 14.91
C ASP A 161 25.38 3.32 14.05
N PRO A 162 24.30 2.78 14.65
CA PRO A 162 23.23 2.11 13.91
C PRO A 162 22.27 3.10 13.22
N TYR A 163 22.82 3.95 12.36
CA TYR A 163 22.12 5.05 11.72
C TYR A 163 21.59 4.67 10.36
N VAL A 164 20.28 4.79 10.19
CA VAL A 164 19.58 4.47 8.96
C VAL A 164 18.83 5.68 8.42
N GLY A 165 18.47 5.66 7.14
CA GLY A 165 17.75 6.72 6.47
C GLY A 165 16.49 6.23 5.80
N TYR A 166 15.60 7.15 5.48
CA TYR A 166 14.38 6.85 4.72
C TYR A 166 14.02 8.01 3.79
N VAL A 167 13.82 7.72 2.51
CA VAL A 167 13.33 8.68 1.52
C VAL A 167 11.82 8.57 1.45
N GLY A 168 11.12 9.54 2.02
CA GLY A 168 9.67 9.63 1.99
C GLY A 168 9.15 10.50 0.85
N ALA A 169 7.94 10.24 0.35
CA ALA A 169 7.27 11.12 -0.61
C ALA A 169 6.65 12.33 0.11
N TYR A 170 5.62 12.11 0.90
CA TYR A 170 4.90 13.13 1.65
C TYR A 170 4.77 12.75 3.14
N PRO A 171 4.52 13.71 4.06
CA PRO A 171 4.30 13.41 5.48
C PRO A 171 2.88 12.89 5.79
N TYR A 172 2.29 12.13 4.87
CA TYR A 172 0.97 11.52 5.04
C TYR A 172 1.03 10.25 5.91
N ALA A 173 -0.10 9.87 6.51
CA ALA A 173 -0.17 8.70 7.40
C ALA A 173 0.33 7.41 6.71
N GLU A 174 0.04 7.21 5.43
CA GLU A 174 0.55 6.09 4.64
C GLU A 174 2.07 5.98 4.68
N VAL A 175 2.77 7.09 4.47
CA VAL A 175 4.25 7.14 4.48
C VAL A 175 4.78 6.96 5.90
N VAL A 176 4.12 7.58 6.90
CA VAL A 176 4.47 7.48 8.33
C VAL A 176 4.31 6.05 8.83
N SER A 177 3.18 5.41 8.54
CA SER A 177 2.92 3.99 8.83
C SER A 177 4.01 3.12 8.20
N GLY A 178 4.33 3.36 6.92
CA GLY A 178 5.35 2.63 6.16
C GLY A 178 6.73 2.71 6.77
N TYR A 179 7.26 3.92 7.01
CA TYR A 179 8.61 4.05 7.57
C TYR A 179 8.67 3.63 9.05
N THR A 180 7.57 3.78 9.79
CA THR A 180 7.50 3.30 11.18
C THR A 180 7.53 1.77 11.22
N GLY A 181 6.78 1.09 10.37
CA GLY A 181 6.86 -0.37 10.22
C GLY A 181 8.28 -0.83 9.89
N PHE A 182 8.94 -0.20 8.90
CA PHE A 182 10.33 -0.46 8.54
C PHE A 182 11.28 -0.27 9.75
N PHE A 183 11.16 0.83 10.46
CA PHE A 183 12.00 1.14 11.61
C PHE A 183 11.80 0.15 12.77
N LEU A 184 10.57 -0.23 13.07
CA LEU A 184 10.27 -1.23 14.10
C LEU A 184 10.84 -2.61 13.71
N GLY A 185 10.82 -2.96 12.42
CA GLY A 185 11.49 -4.15 11.90
C GLY A 185 13.00 -4.11 12.15
N ILE A 186 13.67 -2.98 11.91
CA ILE A 186 15.09 -2.79 12.23
C ILE A 186 15.32 -2.91 13.74
N ARG A 187 14.52 -2.25 14.55
CA ARG A 187 14.66 -2.25 16.03
C ARG A 187 14.40 -3.60 16.66
N SER A 188 13.65 -4.47 16.02
CA SER A 188 13.50 -5.87 16.50
C SER A 188 14.82 -6.64 16.49
N ILE A 189 15.80 -6.22 15.68
CA ILE A 189 17.14 -6.82 15.55
C ILE A 189 18.21 -5.93 16.23
N VAL A 190 18.14 -4.62 16.05
CA VAL A 190 19.07 -3.61 16.56
C VAL A 190 18.28 -2.56 17.36
N PRO A 191 18.03 -2.77 18.68
CA PRO A 191 17.15 -1.90 19.48
C PRO A 191 17.58 -0.44 19.56
N ASP A 192 18.89 -0.18 19.48
CA ASP A 192 19.48 1.17 19.58
C ASP A 192 19.50 1.92 18.23
N ALA A 193 18.93 1.34 17.16
CA ALA A 193 18.87 2.01 15.86
C ALA A 193 18.08 3.32 15.93
N HIS A 194 18.55 4.29 15.12
CA HIS A 194 17.84 5.56 14.89
C HIS A 194 17.78 5.90 13.40
N MET A 195 16.80 6.70 13.03
CA MET A 195 16.48 6.95 11.61
C MET A 195 16.19 8.41 11.33
N ASP A 196 16.74 8.92 10.22
CA ASP A 196 16.31 10.18 9.61
C ASP A 196 15.39 9.90 8.42
N VAL A 197 14.34 10.72 8.30
CA VAL A 197 13.42 10.71 7.15
C VAL A 197 13.58 12.02 6.39
N GLN A 198 13.85 11.94 5.09
CA GLN A 198 13.91 13.07 4.16
C GLN A 198 12.77 12.97 3.16
N TYR A 199 11.90 13.99 3.11
CA TYR A 199 10.79 14.04 2.16
C TYR A 199 11.19 14.71 0.85
N THR A 200 10.69 14.15 -0.27
CA THR A 200 10.84 14.72 -1.62
C THR A 200 9.70 15.69 -1.96
N ASN A 201 8.56 15.60 -1.27
CA ASN A 201 7.29 16.27 -1.61
C ASN A 201 6.81 15.93 -3.03
N SER A 202 7.08 14.71 -3.48
CA SER A 202 6.60 14.12 -4.72
C SER A 202 6.50 12.60 -4.56
N TRP A 203 5.52 11.99 -5.21
CA TRP A 203 5.44 10.53 -5.31
C TRP A 203 6.54 9.98 -6.22
N TYR A 204 6.80 10.65 -7.33
CA TYR A 204 7.79 10.22 -8.32
C TYR A 204 8.65 11.42 -8.78
N ASP A 205 9.88 11.49 -8.33
CA ASP A 205 10.91 12.43 -8.79
C ASP A 205 12.30 11.80 -8.64
N PRO A 206 12.83 11.14 -9.70
CA PRO A 206 14.11 10.47 -9.63
C PRO A 206 15.28 11.36 -9.19
N ILE A 207 15.20 12.67 -9.48
CA ILE A 207 16.25 13.61 -9.10
C ILE A 207 16.16 13.94 -7.61
N ALA A 208 14.98 14.33 -7.15
CA ALA A 208 14.77 14.67 -5.74
C ALA A 208 15.03 13.45 -4.83
N GLU A 209 14.63 12.24 -5.27
CA GLU A 209 14.89 10.99 -4.53
C GLU A 209 16.38 10.66 -4.44
N ALA A 210 17.14 10.84 -5.54
CA ALA A 210 18.59 10.67 -5.54
C ALA A 210 19.28 11.72 -4.64
N GLU A 211 18.84 12.97 -4.66
CA GLU A 211 19.36 14.03 -3.78
C GLU A 211 19.06 13.75 -2.32
N ALA A 212 17.86 13.30 -1.97
CA ALA A 212 17.48 12.90 -0.62
C ALA A 212 18.34 11.73 -0.11
N ALA A 213 18.54 10.68 -0.93
CA ALA A 213 19.41 9.56 -0.59
C ALA A 213 20.86 10.00 -0.37
N ASN A 214 21.40 10.86 -1.23
CA ASN A 214 22.75 11.42 -1.07
C ASN A 214 22.89 12.25 0.21
N ALA A 215 21.87 13.06 0.55
CA ALA A 215 21.87 13.84 1.78
C ALA A 215 21.87 12.92 3.03
N LEU A 216 21.06 11.86 3.03
CA LEU A 216 21.03 10.87 4.12
C LEU A 216 22.38 10.13 4.25
N MET A 217 22.99 9.69 3.14
CA MET A 217 24.33 9.07 3.16
C MET A 217 25.40 10.05 3.69
N ALA A 218 25.35 11.32 3.31
CA ALA A 218 26.26 12.34 3.81
C ALA A 218 26.13 12.61 5.32
N ARG A 219 24.96 12.32 5.91
CA ARG A 219 24.70 12.38 7.36
C ARG A 219 25.23 11.14 8.10
N GLY A 220 25.59 10.09 7.39
CA GLY A 220 26.13 8.84 7.94
C GLY A 220 25.15 7.67 7.92
N CYS A 221 23.99 7.81 7.30
CA CYS A 221 23.06 6.69 7.13
C CYS A 221 23.70 5.62 6.24
N VAL A 222 23.71 4.36 6.70
CA VAL A 222 24.32 3.23 6.00
C VAL A 222 23.33 2.35 5.28
N ILE A 223 22.07 2.35 5.69
CA ILE A 223 20.97 1.65 5.00
C ILE A 223 19.84 2.66 4.82
N ILE A 224 19.32 2.76 3.59
CA ILE A 224 18.28 3.73 3.26
C ILE A 224 17.09 3.01 2.63
N GLY A 225 15.92 3.14 3.29
CA GLY A 225 14.63 2.74 2.77
C GLY A 225 14.00 3.83 1.91
N GLN A 226 12.95 3.50 1.17
CA GLN A 226 12.19 4.49 0.38
C GLN A 226 10.69 4.21 0.42
N HIS A 227 9.91 5.29 0.25
CA HIS A 227 8.47 5.27 -0.01
C HIS A 227 8.11 6.20 -1.19
N ALA A 228 9.10 6.70 -1.90
CA ALA A 228 8.93 7.33 -3.19
C ALA A 228 9.07 6.27 -4.30
N ASP A 229 8.51 6.53 -5.48
CA ASP A 229 8.16 5.47 -6.43
C ASP A 229 9.19 5.25 -7.54
N SER A 230 10.25 6.10 -7.59
CA SER A 230 11.24 6.02 -8.66
C SER A 230 12.45 5.14 -8.28
N THR A 231 13.30 4.93 -9.25
CA THR A 231 14.59 4.25 -9.08
C THR A 231 15.73 5.21 -8.68
N GLY A 232 15.42 6.48 -8.38
CA GLY A 232 16.41 7.52 -8.09
C GLY A 232 17.26 7.22 -6.87
N ALA A 233 16.62 6.93 -5.73
CA ALA A 233 17.32 6.63 -4.48
C ALA A 233 18.20 5.38 -4.60
N PRO A 234 17.73 4.19 -5.02
CA PRO A 234 18.57 2.99 -5.12
C PRO A 234 19.71 3.16 -6.15
N SER A 235 19.48 3.91 -7.25
CA SER A 235 20.54 4.21 -8.23
C SER A 235 21.67 5.06 -7.63
N ALA A 236 21.33 6.09 -6.87
CA ALA A 236 22.31 6.94 -6.19
C ALA A 236 23.10 6.15 -5.13
N ILE A 237 22.43 5.29 -4.35
CA ILE A 237 23.07 4.42 -3.35
C ILE A 237 24.02 3.43 -4.02
N GLN A 238 23.59 2.81 -5.13
CA GLN A 238 24.47 1.92 -5.90
C GLN A 238 25.73 2.63 -6.40
N ALA A 239 25.58 3.85 -6.95
CA ALA A 239 26.73 4.61 -7.43
C ALA A 239 27.74 4.91 -6.32
N VAL A 240 27.28 5.32 -5.13
CA VAL A 240 28.14 5.58 -3.96
C VAL A 240 28.78 4.30 -3.44
N LYS A 241 28.06 3.17 -3.49
CA LYS A 241 28.62 1.84 -3.14
C LYS A 241 29.72 1.40 -4.11
N ASP A 242 29.55 1.64 -5.41
CA ASP A 242 30.55 1.31 -6.45
C ASP A 242 31.85 2.10 -6.28
N GLU A 243 31.80 3.26 -5.62
CA GLU A 243 32.96 4.04 -5.21
C GLU A 243 33.63 3.51 -3.93
N GLY A 244 33.10 2.44 -3.34
CA GLY A 244 33.69 1.72 -2.20
C GLY A 244 33.08 2.07 -0.83
N SER A 245 31.99 2.84 -0.79
CA SER A 245 31.31 3.14 0.46
C SER A 245 30.48 1.96 0.96
N VAL A 246 30.31 1.86 2.29
CA VAL A 246 29.47 0.85 2.94
C VAL A 246 28.05 1.42 3.06
N VAL A 247 27.26 1.25 2.00
CA VAL A 247 25.87 1.71 1.95
C VAL A 247 24.98 0.70 1.25
N TYR A 248 23.70 0.65 1.65
CA TYR A 248 22.70 -0.30 1.16
C TYR A 248 21.34 0.36 0.99
N SER A 249 20.49 -0.22 0.15
CA SER A 249 19.12 0.23 -0.08
C SER A 249 18.09 -0.84 0.23
N VAL A 250 16.90 -0.39 0.64
CA VAL A 250 15.69 -1.20 0.70
C VAL A 250 14.65 -0.51 -0.17
N GLY A 251 14.26 -1.16 -1.25
CA GLY A 251 13.40 -0.59 -2.29
C GLY A 251 11.91 -0.68 -1.99
N TYR A 252 11.12 -0.21 -2.95
CA TYR A 252 9.65 -0.20 -2.90
C TYR A 252 9.04 -0.58 -4.26
N ASN A 253 7.82 -1.10 -4.22
CA ASN A 253 6.95 -1.50 -5.34
C ASN A 253 7.53 -2.59 -6.23
N ILE A 254 8.68 -2.37 -6.85
CA ILE A 254 9.34 -3.30 -7.78
C ILE A 254 10.63 -3.86 -7.16
N ASP A 255 11.17 -4.92 -7.76
CA ASP A 255 12.45 -5.49 -7.35
C ASP A 255 13.62 -4.60 -7.78
N MET A 256 14.16 -3.82 -6.86
CA MET A 256 15.25 -2.88 -7.11
C MET A 256 16.63 -3.55 -7.28
N ARG A 257 16.75 -4.87 -7.19
CA ARG A 257 18.02 -5.58 -7.44
C ARG A 257 18.50 -5.44 -8.90
N SER A 258 17.59 -5.21 -9.85
CA SER A 258 17.95 -4.91 -11.23
C SER A 258 18.60 -3.53 -11.40
N VAL A 259 18.25 -2.58 -10.51
CA VAL A 259 18.74 -1.20 -10.50
C VAL A 259 19.99 -1.07 -9.63
N ALA A 260 19.99 -1.71 -8.48
CA ALA A 260 21.06 -1.63 -7.48
C ALA A 260 21.56 -3.05 -7.11
N PRO A 261 22.27 -3.75 -8.01
CA PRO A 261 22.55 -5.20 -7.91
C PRO A 261 23.37 -5.60 -6.68
N THR A 262 24.16 -4.70 -6.10
CA THR A 262 24.94 -4.95 -4.88
C THR A 262 24.51 -4.12 -3.68
N ALA A 263 23.76 -3.04 -3.90
CA ALA A 263 23.25 -2.20 -2.81
C ALA A 263 21.87 -2.63 -2.32
N ALA A 264 20.99 -3.11 -3.20
CA ALA A 264 19.64 -3.51 -2.81
C ALA A 264 19.66 -4.79 -1.97
N LEU A 265 19.14 -4.70 -0.74
CA LEU A 265 18.95 -5.84 0.16
C LEU A 265 17.65 -6.58 -0.13
N THR A 266 16.58 -5.85 -0.39
CA THR A 266 15.24 -6.31 -0.79
C THR A 266 14.40 -5.11 -1.18
N SER A 267 13.15 -5.34 -1.59
CA SER A 267 12.12 -4.30 -1.78
C SER A 267 10.82 -4.72 -1.12
N ALA A 268 10.18 -3.83 -0.37
CA ALA A 268 8.82 -4.02 0.08
C ALA A 268 7.87 -3.89 -1.11
N GLN A 269 6.92 -4.81 -1.26
CA GLN A 269 6.04 -4.88 -2.44
C GLN A 269 4.58 -5.09 -2.04
N ASN A 270 3.70 -4.40 -2.73
CA ASN A 270 2.27 -4.65 -2.72
C ASN A 270 1.93 -5.70 -3.79
N VAL A 271 1.01 -6.62 -3.49
CA VAL A 271 0.54 -7.63 -4.42
C VAL A 271 -0.88 -7.24 -4.84
N TRP A 272 -0.97 -6.27 -5.74
CA TRP A 272 -2.25 -5.69 -6.16
C TRP A 272 -3.23 -6.72 -6.72
N ALA A 273 -2.75 -7.80 -7.35
CA ALA A 273 -3.61 -8.89 -7.80
C ALA A 273 -4.42 -9.53 -6.66
N ALA A 274 -3.89 -9.57 -5.43
CA ALA A 274 -4.61 -10.11 -4.27
C ALA A 274 -5.78 -9.20 -3.83
N LEU A 275 -5.72 -7.91 -4.16
CA LEU A 275 -6.80 -6.97 -3.92
C LEU A 275 -7.76 -6.90 -5.11
N TYR A 276 -7.23 -6.78 -6.33
CA TYR A 276 -8.06 -6.65 -7.53
C TYR A 276 -8.89 -7.89 -7.82
N THR A 277 -8.34 -9.09 -7.60
CA THR A 277 -9.07 -10.34 -7.91
C THR A 277 -10.41 -10.44 -7.18
N PRO A 278 -10.50 -10.31 -5.85
CA PRO A 278 -11.77 -10.35 -5.16
C PRO A 278 -12.69 -9.17 -5.50
N MET A 279 -12.16 -7.95 -5.64
CA MET A 279 -12.97 -6.78 -5.96
C MET A 279 -13.63 -6.90 -7.36
N ILE A 280 -12.86 -7.34 -8.36
CA ILE A 280 -13.40 -7.63 -9.70
C ILE A 280 -14.37 -8.82 -9.64
N GLN A 281 -14.12 -9.83 -8.81
CA GLN A 281 -15.03 -10.97 -8.64
C GLN A 281 -16.38 -10.55 -8.05
N TYR A 282 -16.42 -9.64 -7.04
CA TYR A 282 -17.67 -9.07 -6.52
C TYR A 282 -18.45 -8.38 -7.64
N TYR A 283 -17.77 -7.51 -8.41
CA TYR A 283 -18.38 -6.81 -9.54
C TYR A 283 -18.98 -7.78 -10.58
N ILE A 284 -18.25 -8.80 -10.98
CA ILE A 284 -18.72 -9.79 -11.98
C ILE A 284 -19.93 -10.58 -11.46
N ASN A 285 -19.94 -10.90 -10.17
CA ASN A 285 -21.06 -11.62 -9.56
C ASN A 285 -22.30 -10.74 -9.40
N GLY A 286 -22.21 -9.43 -9.60
CA GLY A 286 -23.26 -8.47 -9.28
C GLY A 286 -23.52 -8.36 -7.78
N GLU A 287 -22.48 -8.56 -6.98
CA GLU A 287 -22.45 -8.41 -5.54
C GLU A 287 -21.96 -7.00 -5.17
N ASP A 288 -22.42 -6.46 -4.04
CA ASP A 288 -21.95 -5.18 -3.55
C ASP A 288 -20.46 -5.27 -3.19
N LEU A 289 -19.66 -4.30 -3.63
CA LEU A 289 -18.28 -4.20 -3.23
C LEU A 289 -18.18 -3.80 -1.76
N PRO A 290 -17.20 -4.34 -0.99
CA PRO A 290 -16.92 -3.81 0.34
C PRO A 290 -16.51 -2.34 0.25
N THR A 291 -17.01 -1.51 1.18
CA THR A 291 -16.69 -0.07 1.25
C THR A 291 -15.18 0.16 1.37
N ASP A 292 -14.52 -0.64 2.20
CA ASP A 292 -13.07 -0.67 2.37
C ASP A 292 -12.56 -2.11 2.26
N TYR A 293 -11.48 -2.32 1.50
CA TYR A 293 -10.86 -3.63 1.35
C TYR A 293 -9.36 -3.58 1.60
N SER A 294 -8.90 -4.36 2.56
CA SER A 294 -7.49 -4.37 2.94
C SER A 294 -7.03 -5.79 3.27
N VAL A 295 -5.84 -6.16 2.80
CA VAL A 295 -5.21 -7.47 3.07
C VAL A 295 -3.70 -7.35 3.18
N GLY A 296 -3.12 -8.19 4.03
CA GLY A 296 -1.68 -8.28 4.27
C GLY A 296 -1.13 -9.66 3.95
N TYR A 297 -0.06 -10.07 4.65
CA TYR A 297 0.57 -11.38 4.47
C TYR A 297 -0.39 -12.56 4.66
N ALA A 298 -1.39 -12.44 5.51
CA ALA A 298 -2.35 -13.51 5.75
C ALA A 298 -3.13 -13.93 4.49
N HIS A 299 -3.28 -13.00 3.53
CA HIS A 299 -4.01 -13.20 2.27
C HIS A 299 -3.13 -12.85 1.06
N ASP A 300 -1.81 -12.91 1.22
CA ASP A 300 -0.81 -12.65 0.19
C ASP A 300 -0.92 -11.25 -0.48
N GLY A 301 -1.46 -10.26 0.27
CA GLY A 301 -1.62 -8.88 -0.18
C GLY A 301 -0.31 -8.09 -0.27
N VAL A 302 0.71 -8.56 0.43
CA VAL A 302 2.05 -7.95 0.45
C VAL A 302 3.14 -9.03 0.42
N LYS A 303 4.34 -8.63 0.00
CA LYS A 303 5.54 -9.47 -0.01
C LYS A 303 6.79 -8.61 0.08
N ILE A 304 7.96 -9.24 0.18
CA ILE A 304 9.24 -8.62 -0.18
C ILE A 304 9.78 -9.27 -1.45
N SER A 305 10.65 -8.59 -2.18
CA SER A 305 11.41 -9.20 -3.28
C SER A 305 12.39 -10.24 -2.72
N ASP A 306 12.98 -11.07 -3.58
CA ASP A 306 14.07 -11.94 -3.15
C ASP A 306 15.18 -11.14 -2.47
N LEU A 307 15.93 -11.80 -1.60
CA LEU A 307 17.04 -11.20 -0.90
C LEU A 307 18.22 -10.87 -1.84
N GLY A 308 18.80 -9.70 -1.65
CA GLY A 308 20.00 -9.26 -2.38
C GLY A 308 21.24 -10.06 -2.00
N VAL A 309 22.26 -10.00 -2.86
CA VAL A 309 23.51 -10.75 -2.72
C VAL A 309 24.34 -10.36 -1.48
N GLU A 310 24.09 -9.18 -0.93
CA GLU A 310 24.80 -8.65 0.24
C GLU A 310 24.00 -8.80 1.55
N CYS A 311 22.88 -9.54 1.57
CA CYS A 311 22.16 -9.83 2.80
C CYS A 311 23.01 -10.62 3.78
N ALA A 312 22.86 -10.35 5.08
CA ALA A 312 23.57 -11.04 6.14
C ALA A 312 23.15 -12.52 6.24
N GLU A 313 24.04 -13.36 6.78
CA GLU A 313 23.73 -14.76 7.08
C GLU A 313 22.55 -14.84 8.09
N GLY A 314 21.63 -15.79 7.88
CA GLY A 314 20.44 -15.96 8.73
C GLY A 314 19.27 -15.01 8.40
N THR A 315 19.41 -14.13 7.39
CA THR A 315 18.32 -13.18 7.02
C THR A 315 17.07 -13.91 6.55
N ALA A 316 17.21 -14.99 5.77
CA ALA A 316 16.04 -15.72 5.27
C ALA A 316 15.21 -16.33 6.41
N GLU A 317 15.87 -16.93 7.41
CA GLU A 317 15.21 -17.49 8.58
C GLU A 317 14.53 -16.42 9.42
N ALA A 318 15.14 -15.22 9.55
CA ALA A 318 14.55 -14.09 10.28
C ALA A 318 13.31 -13.56 9.55
N VAL A 319 13.34 -13.46 8.22
CA VAL A 319 12.22 -13.09 7.37
C VAL A 319 11.07 -14.09 7.52
N ASP A 320 11.36 -15.39 7.38
CA ASP A 320 10.34 -16.44 7.51
C ASP A 320 9.67 -16.41 8.90
N ALA A 321 10.45 -16.20 9.96
CA ALA A 321 9.92 -16.09 11.32
C ALA A 321 9.02 -14.84 11.49
N ALA A 322 9.41 -13.70 10.93
CA ALA A 322 8.61 -12.47 10.99
C ALA A 322 7.29 -12.63 10.22
N ILE A 323 7.33 -13.17 9.00
CA ILE A 323 6.12 -13.43 8.20
C ILE A 323 5.19 -14.43 8.91
N ALA A 324 5.74 -15.51 9.49
CA ALA A 324 4.95 -16.47 10.23
C ALA A 324 4.27 -15.82 11.44
N GLY A 325 5.00 -15.00 12.22
CA GLY A 325 4.45 -14.31 13.37
C GLY A 325 3.36 -13.28 13.02
N ILE A 326 3.49 -12.59 11.87
CA ILE A 326 2.44 -11.70 11.35
C ILE A 326 1.21 -12.53 10.96
N LYS A 327 1.40 -13.62 10.19
CA LYS A 327 0.29 -14.47 9.71
C LYS A 327 -0.50 -15.15 10.83
N ASP A 328 0.15 -15.54 11.91
CA ASP A 328 -0.49 -16.21 13.04
C ASP A 328 -0.90 -15.26 14.18
N GLY A 329 -0.63 -13.96 14.04
CA GLY A 329 -0.98 -12.91 15.00
C GLY A 329 -0.14 -12.90 16.28
N THR A 330 0.97 -13.63 16.34
CA THR A 330 1.90 -13.60 17.48
C THR A 330 2.86 -12.41 17.44
N LEU A 331 3.01 -11.79 16.26
CA LEU A 331 3.76 -10.56 16.05
C LEU A 331 2.80 -9.43 15.65
N ASN A 332 2.62 -8.47 16.55
CA ASN A 332 1.90 -7.24 16.31
C ASN A 332 2.90 -6.10 16.05
N ILE A 333 2.95 -5.61 14.81
CA ILE A 333 3.95 -4.61 14.39
C ILE A 333 3.85 -3.34 15.21
N PHE A 334 2.64 -2.85 15.43
CA PHE A 334 2.37 -1.63 16.19
C PHE A 334 1.91 -1.91 17.61
N ASP A 335 2.56 -2.89 18.30
CA ASP A 335 2.43 -3.05 19.76
C ASP A 335 3.05 -1.84 20.46
N THR A 336 2.22 -1.08 21.20
CA THR A 336 2.61 0.16 21.87
C THR A 336 3.66 -0.03 22.97
N ALA A 337 3.95 -1.28 23.36
CA ALA A 337 5.06 -1.60 24.26
C ALA A 337 6.44 -1.47 23.57
N ASN A 338 6.48 -1.46 22.23
CA ASN A 338 7.72 -1.46 21.44
C ASN A 338 8.17 -0.06 21.01
N PHE A 339 7.37 0.99 21.27
CA PHE A 339 7.72 2.37 20.93
C PHE A 339 7.13 3.38 21.91
N THR A 340 7.67 4.58 21.89
CA THR A 340 7.17 5.72 22.66
C THR A 340 7.01 6.95 21.74
N VAL A 341 6.22 7.91 22.19
CA VAL A 341 6.10 9.25 21.58
C VAL A 341 6.42 10.26 22.68
N ASN A 342 7.46 11.06 22.48
CA ASN A 342 7.99 12.01 23.48
C ASN A 342 8.31 11.35 24.85
N GLY A 343 8.81 10.11 24.82
CA GLY A 343 9.16 9.33 26.02
C GLY A 343 7.98 8.66 26.72
N GLU A 344 6.77 8.79 26.21
CA GLU A 344 5.55 8.23 26.81
C GLU A 344 4.98 7.09 25.95
N THR A 345 4.45 6.05 26.59
CA THR A 345 3.69 5.00 25.90
C THR A 345 2.34 5.56 25.45
N VAL A 346 2.01 5.35 24.19
CA VAL A 346 0.72 5.79 23.63
C VAL A 346 -0.36 4.80 24.05
N THR A 347 -1.44 5.31 24.61
CA THR A 347 -2.55 4.47 25.09
C THR A 347 -3.88 4.77 24.43
N GLN A 348 -3.95 5.81 23.61
CA GLN A 348 -5.14 6.21 22.88
C GLN A 348 -4.78 6.87 21.55
N PHE A 349 -5.51 6.50 20.52
CA PHE A 349 -5.49 7.12 19.19
C PHE A 349 -6.80 6.83 18.49
N TYR A 350 -7.35 7.82 17.81
CA TYR A 350 -8.55 7.64 16.99
C TYR A 350 -8.18 7.52 15.52
N ALA A 351 -8.88 6.61 14.81
CA ALA A 351 -8.57 6.29 13.42
C ALA A 351 -9.22 7.26 12.41
N LEU A 352 -10.43 7.74 12.71
CA LEU A 352 -11.26 8.46 11.75
C LEU A 352 -11.57 9.89 12.22
N ASP A 353 -11.63 10.81 11.26
CA ASP A 353 -12.10 12.19 11.42
C ASP A 353 -13.55 12.25 10.94
N SER A 354 -14.50 12.31 11.88
CA SER A 354 -15.93 12.25 11.59
C SER A 354 -16.58 13.60 11.29
N ASP A 355 -15.95 14.71 11.68
CA ASP A 355 -16.50 16.05 11.52
C ASP A 355 -15.76 16.92 10.49
N GLY A 356 -14.61 16.44 9.97
CA GLY A 356 -13.84 17.07 8.90
C GLY A 356 -12.95 18.21 9.36
N ASP A 357 -12.60 18.25 10.66
CA ASP A 357 -11.70 19.27 11.21
C ASP A 357 -10.21 18.90 11.14
N TRP A 358 -9.90 17.77 10.47
CA TRP A 358 -8.56 17.18 10.30
C TRP A 358 -7.95 16.63 11.59
N GLN A 359 -8.79 16.36 12.60
CA GLN A 359 -8.38 15.67 13.81
C GLN A 359 -9.23 14.41 13.96
N ASN A 360 -8.57 13.26 13.99
CA ASN A 360 -9.26 12.00 14.20
C ASN A 360 -9.93 11.99 15.58
N ASP A 361 -11.23 11.71 15.61
CA ASP A 361 -12.10 11.85 16.79
C ASP A 361 -12.95 10.61 17.10
N THR A 362 -12.96 9.64 16.18
CA THR A 362 -13.82 8.46 16.32
C THR A 362 -13.08 7.18 15.91
N VAL A 363 -13.58 6.04 16.34
CA VAL A 363 -13.00 4.70 16.23
C VAL A 363 -11.64 4.61 16.91
N GLU A 364 -11.62 4.12 18.15
CA GLU A 364 -10.39 3.86 18.89
C GLU A 364 -9.49 2.88 18.12
N ALA A 365 -8.27 3.30 17.77
CA ALA A 365 -7.32 2.47 17.05
C ALA A 365 -6.42 1.63 17.97
N ILE A 366 -6.30 2.01 19.26
CA ILE A 366 -5.47 1.27 20.23
C ILE A 366 -6.37 0.44 21.13
N VAL A 367 -6.33 -0.89 20.97
CA VAL A 367 -7.08 -1.83 21.78
C VAL A 367 -6.08 -2.84 22.40
N ASP A 368 -6.17 -3.04 23.70
CA ASP A 368 -5.29 -3.95 24.46
C ASP A 368 -3.78 -3.70 24.24
N GLY A 369 -3.41 -2.43 23.99
CA GLY A 369 -2.02 -2.03 23.73
C GLY A 369 -1.54 -2.24 22.30
N ILE A 370 -2.39 -2.68 21.40
CA ILE A 370 -2.08 -2.86 19.98
C ILE A 370 -2.76 -1.75 19.16
N PHE A 371 -1.99 -1.08 18.32
CA PHE A 371 -2.56 -0.16 17.33
C PHE A 371 -3.00 -0.97 16.09
N HIS A 372 -4.29 -0.98 15.85
CA HIS A 372 -4.96 -1.73 14.77
C HIS A 372 -4.97 -0.91 13.48
N GLU A 373 -3.89 -0.99 12.72
CA GLU A 373 -3.75 -0.30 11.43
C GLU A 373 -4.64 -0.96 10.36
N SER A 374 -5.24 -0.15 9.50
CA SER A 374 -6.05 -0.58 8.34
C SER A 374 -7.33 -1.40 8.69
N GLU A 375 -7.82 -1.33 9.95
CA GLU A 375 -9.06 -2.00 10.36
C GLU A 375 -10.29 -1.07 10.31
N ALA A 376 -10.11 0.24 10.55
CA ALA A 376 -11.19 1.21 10.50
C ALA A 376 -11.50 1.70 9.07
N MET A 377 -10.49 1.75 8.23
CA MET A 377 -10.53 2.00 6.79
C MET A 377 -9.31 1.34 6.15
N SER A 378 -9.33 1.10 4.84
CA SER A 378 -8.23 0.43 4.12
C SER A 378 -6.96 1.27 4.08
N ALA A 379 -7.07 2.58 3.88
CA ALA A 379 -5.94 3.49 3.92
C ALA A 379 -5.27 3.51 5.31
N PRO A 380 -3.93 3.54 5.35
CA PRO A 380 -3.21 3.67 6.61
C PRO A 380 -3.54 4.97 7.35
N TYR A 381 -3.70 4.88 8.67
CA TYR A 381 -3.96 6.03 9.55
C TYR A 381 -2.96 6.17 10.71
N PHE A 382 -1.96 5.28 10.80
CA PHE A 382 -0.88 5.45 11.78
C PHE A 382 -0.05 6.70 11.43
N SER A 383 -0.23 7.76 12.20
CA SER A 383 0.44 9.05 11.99
C SER A 383 1.30 9.49 13.19
N LEU A 384 1.55 8.58 14.15
CA LEU A 384 2.37 8.86 15.31
C LEU A 384 3.85 9.04 14.93
N ARG A 385 4.49 10.09 15.46
CA ARG A 385 5.93 10.33 15.34
C ARG A 385 6.62 9.69 16.52
N ILE A 386 7.08 8.45 16.34
CA ILE A 386 7.70 7.67 17.42
C ILE A 386 9.14 8.09 17.69
N ASP A 387 9.58 7.89 18.92
CA ASP A 387 10.95 8.22 19.34
C ASP A 387 12.00 7.37 18.61
N GLY A 388 13.07 8.03 18.19
CA GLY A 388 14.16 7.43 17.42
C GLY A 388 14.05 7.67 15.90
N ILE A 389 12.96 8.29 15.45
CA ILE A 389 12.80 8.79 14.08
C ILE A 389 12.86 10.32 14.10
N THR A 390 13.62 10.90 13.18
CA THR A 390 13.71 12.35 12.98
C THR A 390 13.28 12.68 11.57
N GLU A 391 12.18 13.42 11.39
CA GLU A 391 11.80 14.00 10.11
C GLU A 391 12.64 15.26 9.87
N LEU A 392 13.40 15.26 8.75
CA LEU A 392 14.23 16.38 8.38
C LEU A 392 13.38 17.46 7.68
N THR A 393 13.52 18.71 8.12
CA THR A 393 12.89 19.84 7.45
C THR A 393 13.71 20.22 6.22
N ASN A 394 13.04 20.43 5.08
CA ASN A 394 13.66 21.08 3.93
C ASN A 394 13.84 22.56 4.28
N GLU A 395 15.07 22.96 4.74
CA GLU A 395 15.41 24.38 4.93
C GLU A 395 15.74 25.06 3.59
#